data_ab560538ce3c40ff7f2313de87b7d764
#
_entry.id   ab560538ce3c40ff7f2313de87b7d764
#
_cell.length_a   1.000
_cell.length_b   1.000
_cell.length_c   1.000
_cell.angle_alpha   90.00
_cell.angle_beta   90.00
_cell.angle_gamma   90.00
#
_symmetry.space_group_name_H-M   'P 1'
#
loop_
_entity.id
_entity.type
_entity.pdbx_description
1 polymer ?
#
loop_
_entity_poly.entity_id
_entity_poly.type
_entity_poly.pdbx_seq_one_letter_code
_entity_poly.pdbx_strand_id
1 'polypeptide(L)'
;MAAFLVLQAARFGDVVQTGRLLHGLAARGQVHLAVDESLVALARLLYPFAQIHGLHLHGCDENGILQKNRPVLAQWRHENFSIVYNCNFSGLTAALCRIFEPEQVQGYRPAPGGIWRSPWARM
;
A
#
# COMPACT_ATOMS: atom_id res chain seq x y z
N MET A 1 -18.43 6.69 3.92
CA MET A 1 -17.39 7.35 3.10
C MET A 1 -16.40 6.32 2.59
N ALA A 2 -16.02 6.40 1.33
CA ALA A 2 -15.04 5.48 0.76
C ALA A 2 -13.68 5.67 1.41
N ALA A 3 -12.92 4.59 1.54
CA ALA A 3 -11.56 4.61 2.05
C ALA A 3 -10.64 3.90 1.06
N PHE A 4 -9.45 4.45 0.87
CA PHE A 4 -8.47 3.95 -0.08
C PHE A 4 -7.14 3.73 0.62
N LEU A 5 -6.47 2.64 0.27
CA LEU A 5 -5.12 2.36 0.76
C LEU A 5 -4.16 2.39 -0.42
N VAL A 6 -3.06 3.12 -0.27
CA VAL A 6 -1.99 3.18 -1.25
C VAL A 6 -0.73 2.61 -0.62
N LEU A 7 -0.16 1.56 -1.22
CA LEU A 7 1.10 0.95 -0.81
C LEU A 7 2.22 1.52 -1.67
N GLN A 8 3.12 2.28 -1.07
CA GLN A 8 4.30 2.81 -1.74
C GLN A 8 5.53 2.53 -0.88
N ALA A 9 6.05 1.33 -1.01
CA ALA A 9 7.17 0.84 -0.19
C ALA A 9 8.54 1.12 -0.83
N ALA A 10 8.57 1.91 -1.89
CA ALA A 10 9.79 2.23 -2.62
C ALA A 10 10.51 3.42 -1.98
N ARG A 11 11.40 4.05 -2.75
CA ARG A 11 12.28 5.09 -2.26
C ARG A 11 11.56 6.43 -2.08
N PHE A 12 12.24 7.37 -1.43
CA PHE A 12 11.78 8.73 -1.19
C PHE A 12 11.17 9.40 -2.44
N GLY A 13 11.85 9.34 -3.59
CA GLY A 13 11.36 9.96 -4.81
C GLY A 13 10.04 9.39 -5.29
N ASP A 14 9.84 8.09 -5.12
CA ASP A 14 8.59 7.43 -5.49
C ASP A 14 7.44 7.85 -4.58
N VAL A 15 7.73 8.06 -3.28
CA VAL A 15 6.73 8.57 -2.33
C VAL A 15 6.27 9.96 -2.75
N VAL A 16 7.20 10.83 -3.15
CA VAL A 16 6.88 12.17 -3.64
C VAL A 16 6.02 12.11 -4.91
N GLN A 17 6.34 11.22 -5.84
CA GLN A 17 5.59 11.07 -7.09
C GLN A 17 4.19 10.50 -6.90
N THR A 18 3.91 9.89 -5.77
CA THR A 18 2.59 9.33 -5.45
C THR A 18 1.56 10.43 -5.15
N GLY A 19 2.00 11.67 -5.01
CA GLY A 19 1.14 12.78 -4.60
C GLY A 19 -0.10 12.98 -5.45
N ARG A 20 0.00 12.85 -6.77
CA ARG A 20 -1.15 13.00 -7.66
C ARG A 20 -2.26 12.01 -7.35
N LEU A 21 -1.88 10.75 -7.15
CA LEU A 21 -2.82 9.70 -6.81
C LEU A 21 -3.49 10.01 -5.46
N LEU A 22 -2.70 10.39 -4.45
CA LEU A 22 -3.21 10.67 -3.12
C LEU A 22 -4.19 11.85 -3.13
N HIS A 23 -3.86 12.94 -3.81
CA HIS A 23 -4.73 14.10 -3.89
C HIS A 23 -6.04 13.77 -4.64
N GLY A 24 -5.94 13.00 -5.70
CA GLY A 24 -7.13 12.56 -6.44
C GLY A 24 -8.06 11.70 -5.59
N LEU A 25 -7.49 10.79 -4.80
CA LEU A 25 -8.27 9.93 -3.91
C LEU A 25 -8.86 10.73 -2.74
N ALA A 26 -8.12 11.70 -2.21
CA ALA A 26 -8.59 12.53 -1.09
C ALA A 26 -9.85 13.32 -1.45
N ALA A 27 -10.04 13.65 -2.71
CA ALA A 27 -11.25 14.29 -3.19
C ALA A 27 -12.46 13.34 -3.17
N ARG A 28 -12.24 12.02 -3.06
CA ARG A 28 -13.28 10.99 -3.11
C ARG A 28 -13.54 10.29 -1.79
N GLY A 29 -12.64 10.38 -0.83
CA GLY A 29 -12.81 9.71 0.43
C GLY A 29 -11.58 9.80 1.31
N GLN A 30 -11.50 8.92 2.31
CA GLN A 30 -10.34 8.85 3.20
C GLN A 30 -9.18 8.14 2.51
N VAL A 31 -7.98 8.67 2.72
CA VAL A 31 -6.76 8.13 2.11
C VAL A 31 -5.82 7.63 3.20
N HIS A 32 -5.38 6.38 3.03
CA HIS A 32 -4.32 5.77 3.84
C HIS A 32 -3.12 5.53 2.94
N LEU A 33 -1.92 5.84 3.43
CA LEU A 33 -0.68 5.61 2.71
C LEU A 33 0.24 4.75 3.57
N ALA A 34 0.69 3.63 3.03
CA ALA A 34 1.66 2.75 3.68
C ALA A 34 3.02 2.92 3.03
N VAL A 35 4.02 3.24 3.81
CA VAL A 35 5.40 3.48 3.37
C VAL A 35 6.35 2.70 4.27
N ASP A 36 7.62 2.56 3.84
CA ASP A 36 8.65 2.04 4.73
C ASP A 36 8.70 2.87 6.01
N GLU A 37 8.95 2.23 7.15
CA GLU A 37 8.95 2.90 8.45
C GLU A 37 9.91 4.09 8.52
N SER A 38 11.02 4.04 7.78
CA SER A 38 11.99 5.12 7.73
C SER A 38 11.45 6.39 7.05
N LEU A 39 10.35 6.28 6.30
CA LEU A 39 9.78 7.40 5.54
C LEU A 39 8.47 7.94 6.16
N VAL A 40 8.06 7.42 7.30
CA VAL A 40 6.78 7.80 7.92
C VAL A 40 6.75 9.30 8.25
N ALA A 41 7.80 9.82 8.87
CA ALA A 41 7.85 11.24 9.26
C ALA A 41 7.77 12.15 8.04
N LEU A 42 8.49 11.79 6.98
CA LEU A 42 8.45 12.54 5.72
C LEU A 42 7.07 12.50 5.08
N ALA A 43 6.46 11.31 5.02
CA ALA A 43 5.14 11.15 4.42
C ALA A 43 4.10 11.98 5.17
N ARG A 44 4.20 12.07 6.49
CA ARG A 44 3.30 12.91 7.29
C ARG A 44 3.44 14.39 6.96
N LEU A 45 4.66 14.83 6.67
CA LEU A 45 4.88 16.22 6.26
C LEU A 45 4.32 16.50 4.86
N LEU A 46 4.52 15.57 3.92
CA LEU A 46 4.08 15.75 2.54
C LEU A 46 2.56 15.61 2.39
N TYR A 47 1.95 14.70 3.15
CA TYR A 47 0.55 14.34 2.99
C TYR A 47 -0.20 14.38 4.32
N PRO A 48 -0.40 15.59 4.90
CA PRO A 48 -1.06 15.71 6.20
C PRO A 48 -2.52 15.28 6.19
N PHE A 49 -3.14 15.20 5.02
CA PHE A 49 -4.52 14.74 4.88
C PHE A 49 -4.64 13.21 4.87
N ALA A 50 -3.53 12.49 4.72
CA ALA A 50 -3.52 11.02 4.64
C ALA A 50 -3.18 10.42 5.99
N GLN A 51 -3.73 9.25 6.27
CA GLN A 51 -3.34 8.44 7.41
C GLN A 51 -2.14 7.59 7.02
N ILE A 52 -1.01 7.78 7.69
CA ILE A 52 0.26 7.15 7.31
C ILE A 52 0.48 5.90 8.14
N HIS A 53 0.84 4.80 7.48
CA HIS A 53 1.19 3.53 8.11
C HIS A 53 2.63 3.18 7.78
N GLY A 54 3.40 2.79 8.78
CA GLY A 54 4.78 2.34 8.60
C GLY A 54 4.86 0.83 8.42
N LEU A 55 5.68 0.39 7.48
CA LEU A 55 5.90 -1.03 7.19
C LEU A 55 7.34 -1.42 7.50
N HIS A 56 7.51 -2.60 8.09
CA HIS A 56 8.80 -3.23 8.29
C HIS A 56 9.12 -4.11 7.10
N LEU A 57 9.98 -3.65 6.22
CA LEU A 57 10.23 -4.34 4.95
C LEU A 57 11.62 -4.97 4.85
N HIS A 58 12.59 -4.45 5.62
CA HIS A 58 13.98 -4.87 5.51
C HIS A 58 14.22 -6.23 6.15
N GLY A 59 14.99 -7.08 5.46
CA GLY A 59 15.37 -8.37 5.97
C GLY A 59 14.25 -9.41 6.03
N CYS A 60 13.17 -9.17 5.28
CA CYS A 60 12.00 -10.05 5.28
C CYS A 60 11.92 -10.89 4.01
N ASP A 61 11.51 -12.15 4.17
CA ASP A 61 10.93 -12.92 3.08
C ASP A 61 9.40 -12.77 3.11
N GLU A 62 8.70 -13.48 2.23
CA GLU A 62 7.23 -13.36 2.13
C GLU A 62 6.52 -13.75 3.42
N ASN A 63 7.04 -14.75 4.16
CA ASN A 63 6.43 -15.16 5.43
C ASN A 63 6.77 -14.17 6.54
N GLY A 64 8.02 -13.74 6.60
CA GLY A 64 8.49 -12.80 7.61
C GLY A 64 7.81 -11.45 7.54
N ILE A 65 7.51 -10.97 6.33
CA ILE A 65 6.86 -9.67 6.16
C ILE A 65 5.44 -9.67 6.75
N LEU A 66 4.72 -10.78 6.66
CA LEU A 66 3.39 -10.88 7.26
C LEU A 66 3.46 -10.86 8.77
N GLN A 67 4.44 -11.56 9.37
CA GLN A 67 4.61 -11.58 10.82
C GLN A 67 5.05 -10.23 11.37
N LYS A 68 6.03 -9.60 10.75
CA LYS A 68 6.58 -8.31 11.23
C LYS A 68 5.56 -7.17 11.13
N ASN A 69 4.63 -7.26 10.20
CA ASN A 69 3.62 -6.23 9.99
C ASN A 69 2.24 -6.61 10.53
N ARG A 70 2.17 -7.62 11.40
CA ARG A 70 0.90 -8.12 11.94
C ARG A 70 0.01 -7.02 12.54
N PRO A 71 0.54 -6.07 13.35
CA PRO A 71 -0.33 -5.02 13.91
C PRO A 71 -0.98 -4.15 12.84
N VAL A 72 -0.23 -3.76 11.82
CA VAL A 72 -0.75 -2.96 10.71
C VAL A 72 -1.78 -3.76 9.91
N LEU A 73 -1.48 -5.03 9.64
CA LEU A 73 -2.40 -5.88 8.90
C LEU A 73 -3.71 -6.11 9.65
N ALA A 74 -3.65 -6.26 10.97
CA ALA A 74 -4.83 -6.39 11.80
C ALA A 74 -5.69 -5.12 11.71
N GLN A 75 -5.06 -3.95 11.75
CA GLN A 75 -5.76 -2.68 11.58
C GLN A 75 -6.43 -2.60 10.21
N TRP A 76 -5.73 -2.99 9.15
CA TRP A 76 -6.28 -2.96 7.79
C TRP A 76 -7.48 -3.88 7.60
N ARG A 77 -7.53 -5.00 8.31
CA ARG A 77 -8.67 -5.92 8.26
C ARG A 77 -9.95 -5.30 8.81
N HIS A 78 -9.82 -4.38 9.74
CA HIS A 78 -10.97 -3.65 10.29
C HIS A 78 -11.39 -2.47 9.43
N GLU A 79 -10.50 -1.99 8.56
CA GLU A 79 -10.84 -0.95 7.60
C GLU A 79 -11.54 -1.57 6.40
N ASN A 80 -12.53 -0.87 5.89
CA ASN A 80 -13.27 -1.33 4.72
C ASN A 80 -12.81 -0.54 3.49
N PHE A 81 -11.63 -0.87 2.99
CA PHE A 81 -11.08 -0.18 1.83
C PHE A 81 -11.86 -0.52 0.57
N SER A 82 -12.26 0.50 -0.17
CA SER A 82 -12.89 0.33 -1.47
C SER A 82 -11.90 -0.18 -2.51
N ILE A 83 -10.69 0.41 -2.52
CA ILE A 83 -9.61 0.02 -3.43
C ILE A 83 -8.28 0.09 -2.67
N VAL A 84 -7.41 -0.87 -2.97
CA VAL A 84 -6.04 -0.91 -2.49
C VAL A 84 -5.12 -0.80 -3.71
N TYR A 85 -4.31 0.26 -3.75
CA TYR A 85 -3.36 0.49 -4.84
C TYR A 85 -1.98 0.01 -4.41
N ASN A 86 -1.47 -1.05 -5.04
CA ASN A 86 -0.10 -1.49 -4.84
C ASN A 86 0.79 -0.88 -5.91
N CYS A 87 1.51 0.17 -5.54
CA CYS A 87 2.38 0.90 -6.46
C CYS A 87 3.76 0.26 -6.63
N ASN A 88 3.99 -0.89 -6.01
CA ASN A 88 5.29 -1.55 -6.01
C ASN A 88 5.27 -2.82 -6.83
N PHE A 89 6.41 -3.13 -7.45
CA PHE A 89 6.60 -4.32 -8.27
C PHE A 89 7.43 -5.35 -7.51
N SER A 90 6.98 -5.73 -6.31
CA SER A 90 7.72 -6.69 -5.49
C SER A 90 6.79 -7.78 -4.98
N GLY A 91 7.35 -8.97 -4.82
CA GLY A 91 6.62 -10.09 -4.23
C GLY A 91 6.28 -9.84 -2.77
N LEU A 92 7.08 -9.05 -2.06
CA LEU A 92 6.83 -8.73 -0.65
C LEU A 92 5.58 -7.88 -0.49
N THR A 93 5.43 -6.82 -1.29
CA THR A 93 4.24 -5.98 -1.22
C THR A 93 3.01 -6.71 -1.74
N ALA A 94 3.16 -7.56 -2.76
CA ALA A 94 2.06 -8.41 -3.22
C ALA A 94 1.62 -9.38 -2.11
N ALA A 95 2.56 -9.90 -1.32
CA ALA A 95 2.22 -10.78 -0.18
C ALA A 95 1.37 -10.04 0.86
N LEU A 96 1.65 -8.78 1.13
CA LEU A 96 0.83 -7.97 2.04
C LEU A 96 -0.61 -7.82 1.53
N CYS A 97 -0.80 -7.79 0.22
CA CYS A 97 -2.12 -7.64 -0.38
C CYS A 97 -2.98 -8.91 -0.31
N ARG A 98 -2.43 -10.05 0.16
CA ARG A 98 -3.18 -11.30 0.27
C ARG A 98 -4.32 -11.23 1.28
N ILE A 99 -4.30 -10.26 2.19
CA ILE A 99 -5.39 -10.09 3.16
C ILE A 99 -6.64 -9.45 2.54
N PHE A 100 -6.52 -8.94 1.31
CA PHE A 100 -7.63 -8.29 0.61
C PHE A 100 -8.18 -9.19 -0.48
N GLU A 101 -9.45 -8.97 -0.83
CA GLU A 101 -10.03 -9.63 -2.00
C GLU A 101 -9.30 -9.17 -3.27
N PRO A 102 -9.00 -10.07 -4.20
CA PRO A 102 -8.25 -9.69 -5.41
C PRO A 102 -8.88 -8.54 -6.19
N GLU A 103 -10.20 -8.43 -6.19
CA GLU A 103 -10.91 -7.37 -6.90
C GLU A 103 -10.66 -5.98 -6.33
N GLN A 104 -10.29 -5.89 -5.04
CA GLN A 104 -9.98 -4.62 -4.39
C GLN A 104 -8.60 -4.08 -4.77
N VAL A 105 -7.69 -4.95 -5.20
CA VAL A 105 -6.28 -4.60 -5.38
C VAL A 105 -5.99 -4.20 -6.82
N GLN A 106 -5.44 -3.00 -6.99
CA GLN A 106 -4.93 -2.50 -8.26
C GLN A 106 -3.39 -2.48 -8.21
N GLY A 107 -2.75 -2.72 -9.35
CA GLY A 107 -1.30 -2.84 -9.43
C GLY A 107 -0.87 -4.29 -9.32
N TYR A 108 0.20 -4.56 -8.56
CA TYR A 108 0.64 -5.92 -8.27
C TYR A 108 -0.25 -6.55 -7.22
N ARG A 109 -0.71 -7.77 -7.47
CA ARG A 109 -1.50 -8.53 -6.51
C ARG A 109 -1.22 -10.03 -6.66
N PRO A 110 -1.45 -10.84 -5.59
CA PRO A 110 -1.37 -12.29 -5.71
C PRO A 110 -2.40 -12.82 -6.70
N ALA A 111 -2.01 -13.82 -7.48
CA ALA A 111 -2.89 -14.48 -8.42
C ALA A 111 -2.54 -15.97 -8.48
N PRO A 112 -3.45 -16.84 -8.91
CA PRO A 112 -3.12 -18.24 -9.14
C PRO A 112 -1.96 -18.35 -10.13
N GLY A 113 -0.90 -19.05 -9.74
CA GLY A 113 0.27 -19.22 -10.58
C GLY A 113 1.26 -18.06 -10.58
N GLY A 114 1.08 -17.05 -9.70
CA GLY A 114 2.05 -15.96 -9.61
C GLY A 114 1.45 -14.62 -9.21
N ILE A 115 1.98 -13.56 -9.81
CA ILE A 115 1.57 -12.19 -9.54
C ILE A 115 0.86 -11.63 -10.78
N TRP A 116 -0.34 -11.12 -10.57
CA TRP A 116 -1.08 -10.40 -11.61
C TRP A 116 -0.74 -8.91 -11.55
N ARG A 117 -0.67 -8.30 -12.73
CA ARG A 117 -0.38 -6.86 -12.86
C ARG A 117 -1.51 -6.20 -13.63
N SER A 118 -2.14 -5.19 -13.03
CA SER A 118 -3.18 -4.43 -13.71
C SER A 118 -2.59 -3.59 -14.84
N PRO A 119 -3.40 -3.17 -15.82
CA PRO A 119 -2.92 -2.27 -16.88
C PRO A 119 -2.27 -1.00 -16.33
N TRP A 120 -2.79 -0.48 -15.21
CA TRP A 120 -2.21 0.70 -14.56
C TRP A 120 -0.75 0.46 -14.14
N ALA A 121 -0.44 -0.71 -13.60
CA ALA A 121 0.90 -1.04 -13.14
C ALA A 121 1.89 -1.28 -14.30
N ARG A 122 1.40 -1.46 -15.52
CA ARG A 122 2.25 -1.64 -16.71
C ARG A 122 2.68 -0.31 -17.32
N MET A 123 2.07 0.75 -16.92
CA MET A 123 2.38 2.08 -17.38
C MET A 123 3.51 2.67 -16.57
#